data_062010995f7b731b9571aa6d39f0a65e
#
_entry.id   062010995f7b731b9571aa6d39f0a65e
#
_cell.length_a   1.000
_cell.length_b   1.000
_cell.length_c   1.000
_cell.angle_alpha   90.00
_cell.angle_beta   90.00
_cell.angle_gamma   90.00
#
_symmetry.space_group_name_H-M   'P 1'
#
loop_
_entity.id
_entity.type
_entity.pdbx_description
1 polymer ?
#
loop_
_entity_poly.entity_id
_entity_poly.type
_entity_poly.pdbx_seq_one_letter_code
_entity_poly.pdbx_strand_id
1 'polypeptide(L)'
;MVVSNTFLSYLNFLPGCGGDKPEEFDGLIMFDECHKAKTIELDAQGKPNPKKSTQTAKAVVELQNRLPRARIVYCSATSVSEPKNLGFMSRLGLWGYGTEHPLGFSQFLDGIKRLGTGAMELHAMHLKSMGAICARTLSYEACEFALIEDVSDDSVHKIYNDAANLWSKCLVASTLCIHIFPLLLSLTSL
;
A
#
# COMPACT_ATOMS: atom_id res chain seq x y z
N MET A 1 -2.69 -0.45 7.17
CA MET A 1 -2.33 0.94 7.52
C MET A 1 -2.41 1.80 6.24
N VAL A 2 -3.27 2.82 6.22
CA VAL A 2 -3.36 3.72 5.07
C VAL A 2 -2.14 4.65 5.14
N VAL A 3 -1.18 4.46 4.25
CA VAL A 3 -0.02 5.34 4.13
C VAL A 3 -0.50 6.64 3.46
N SER A 4 -0.79 7.65 4.26
CA SER A 4 -1.09 9.01 3.80
C SER A 4 0.16 9.89 3.88
N ASN A 5 0.12 11.09 3.28
CA ASN A 5 1.18 12.09 3.47
C ASN A 5 1.44 12.38 4.96
N THR A 6 0.42 12.23 5.80
CA THR A 6 0.51 12.30 7.25
C THR A 6 1.46 11.24 7.83
N PHE A 7 1.49 10.02 7.25
CA PHE A 7 2.39 8.96 7.71
C PHE A 7 3.87 9.30 7.46
N LEU A 8 4.20 9.88 6.30
CA LEU A 8 5.56 10.34 6.03
C LEU A 8 6.01 11.45 7.00
N SER A 9 5.07 12.28 7.47
CA SER A 9 5.35 13.26 8.52
C SER A 9 5.61 12.59 9.88
N TYR A 10 4.87 11.51 10.21
CA TYR A 10 5.09 10.76 11.45
C TYR A 10 6.46 10.06 11.50
N LEU A 11 7.04 9.69 10.36
CA LEU A 11 8.37 9.09 10.33
C LEU A 11 9.45 10.01 10.93
N ASN A 12 9.27 11.32 10.84
CA ASN A 12 10.18 12.29 11.44
C ASN A 12 10.16 12.25 12.98
N PHE A 13 9.09 11.70 13.58
CA PHE A 13 8.92 11.58 15.02
C PHE A 13 9.23 10.18 15.56
N LEU A 14 9.42 9.17 14.70
CA LEU A 14 9.75 7.83 15.16
C LEU A 14 11.25 7.74 15.49
N PRO A 15 11.61 7.28 16.72
CA PRO A 15 13.00 7.06 17.08
C PRO A 15 13.67 6.13 16.06
N GLY A 16 14.79 6.60 15.48
CA GLY A 16 15.56 5.84 14.48
C GLY A 16 15.06 5.94 13.03
N CYS A 17 13.83 6.42 12.76
CA CYS A 17 13.36 6.63 11.38
C CYS A 17 13.43 8.08 10.94
N GLY A 18 13.40 9.05 11.86
CA GLY A 18 13.32 10.48 11.61
C GLY A 18 14.49 11.30 12.16
N GLY A 19 15.58 10.65 12.53
CA GLY A 19 16.80 11.35 12.95
C GLY A 19 17.52 12.07 11.78
N ASP A 20 18.62 12.73 12.08
CA ASP A 20 19.44 13.44 11.08
C ASP A 20 19.99 12.52 9.96
N LYS A 21 19.86 11.19 10.13
CA LYS A 21 20.36 10.18 9.19
C LYS A 21 19.38 9.01 9.01
N PRO A 22 18.26 9.22 8.34
CA PRO A 22 17.27 8.16 8.08
C PRO A 22 17.87 6.98 7.29
N GLU A 23 18.90 7.22 6.48
CA GLU A 23 19.60 6.19 5.71
C GLU A 23 20.34 5.15 6.57
N GLU A 24 20.61 5.44 7.84
CA GLU A 24 21.24 4.50 8.78
C GLU A 24 20.23 3.56 9.47
N PHE A 25 18.92 3.80 9.30
CA PHE A 25 17.90 2.95 9.89
C PHE A 25 17.93 1.54 9.28
N ASP A 26 18.20 0.53 10.11
CA ASP A 26 18.29 -0.89 9.72
C ASP A 26 17.17 -1.78 10.30
N GLY A 27 16.10 -1.16 10.78
CA GLY A 27 14.96 -1.84 11.34
C GLY A 27 14.10 -2.59 10.32
N LEU A 28 13.03 -3.21 10.82
CA LEU A 28 12.05 -3.94 10.02
C LEU A 28 10.80 -3.08 9.75
N ILE A 29 10.39 -3.04 8.50
CA ILE A 29 9.12 -2.42 8.07
C ILE A 29 8.23 -3.50 7.47
N MET A 30 7.02 -3.64 8.00
CA MET A 30 6.01 -4.54 7.46
C MET A 30 4.90 -3.74 6.78
N PHE A 31 4.71 -3.97 5.49
CA PHE A 31 3.59 -3.42 4.74
C PHE A 31 2.44 -4.41 4.74
N ASP A 32 1.51 -4.23 5.64
CA ASP A 32 0.26 -4.99 5.65
C ASP A 32 -0.71 -4.47 4.59
N GLU A 33 -1.49 -5.38 4.00
CA GLU A 33 -2.37 -5.08 2.86
C GLU A 33 -1.64 -4.35 1.72
N CYS A 34 -0.42 -4.80 1.44
CA CYS A 34 0.47 -4.12 0.49
C CYS A 34 -0.10 -4.03 -0.94
N HIS A 35 -1.09 -4.86 -1.30
CA HIS A 35 -1.80 -4.78 -2.57
C HIS A 35 -2.47 -3.41 -2.80
N LYS A 36 -2.71 -2.60 -1.75
CA LYS A 36 -3.21 -1.23 -1.88
C LYS A 36 -2.21 -0.29 -2.57
N ALA A 37 -0.93 -0.66 -2.63
CA ALA A 37 0.11 0.08 -3.34
C ALA A 37 0.33 -0.40 -4.80
N LYS A 38 -0.45 -1.34 -5.31
CA LYS A 38 -0.26 -1.96 -6.64
C LYS A 38 -0.40 -1.00 -7.82
N THR A 39 -1.18 0.08 -7.66
CA THR A 39 -1.39 1.06 -8.72
C THR A 39 -0.23 2.05 -8.76
N ILE A 40 0.83 1.65 -9.46
CA ILE A 40 2.05 2.43 -9.61
C ILE A 40 2.55 2.35 -11.06
N GLU A 41 3.02 3.46 -11.57
CA GLU A 41 3.80 3.55 -12.80
C GLU A 41 5.11 4.25 -12.47
N LEU A 42 6.22 3.59 -12.77
CA LEU A 42 7.56 4.12 -12.56
C LEU A 42 8.11 4.69 -13.87
N ASP A 43 8.83 5.80 -13.77
CA ASP A 43 9.63 6.33 -14.88
C ASP A 43 10.94 5.53 -15.08
N ALA A 44 11.74 5.91 -16.07
CA ALA A 44 13.02 5.27 -16.36
C ALA A 44 14.03 5.35 -15.19
N GLN A 45 13.83 6.29 -14.29
CA GLN A 45 14.66 6.50 -13.09
C GLN A 45 14.09 5.78 -11.85
N GLY A 46 12.99 5.03 -12.00
CA GLY A 46 12.33 4.32 -10.91
C GLY A 46 11.49 5.22 -9.99
N LYS A 47 11.18 6.46 -10.39
CA LYS A 47 10.33 7.36 -9.63
C LYS A 47 8.86 7.18 -10.00
N PRO A 48 7.94 7.25 -9.04
CA PRO A 48 6.51 7.14 -9.31
C PRO A 48 5.98 8.30 -10.15
N ASN A 49 5.27 7.98 -11.24
CA ASN A 49 4.58 8.96 -12.07
C ASN A 49 3.49 9.67 -11.24
N PRO A 50 3.52 11.03 -11.12
CA PRO A 50 2.59 11.76 -10.27
C PRO A 50 1.11 11.61 -10.64
N LYS A 51 0.83 11.43 -11.94
CA LYS A 51 -0.54 11.37 -12.48
C LYS A 51 -1.14 9.97 -12.49
N LYS A 52 -0.28 8.94 -12.55
CA LYS A 52 -0.70 7.54 -12.77
C LYS A 52 -0.48 6.62 -11.57
N SER A 53 0.12 7.14 -10.50
CA SER A 53 0.36 6.37 -9.28
C SER A 53 -0.50 6.90 -8.13
N THR A 54 -1.05 5.99 -7.33
CA THR A 54 -1.81 6.36 -6.11
C THR A 54 -0.90 6.99 -5.07
N GLN A 55 -1.47 7.78 -4.16
CA GLN A 55 -0.73 8.38 -3.05
C GLN A 55 -0.08 7.31 -2.16
N THR A 56 -0.80 6.21 -1.91
CA THR A 56 -0.28 5.08 -1.13
C THR A 56 0.96 4.47 -1.79
N ALA A 57 0.91 4.24 -3.11
CA ALA A 57 2.05 3.67 -3.85
C ALA A 57 3.27 4.60 -3.84
N LYS A 58 3.05 5.90 -4.03
CA LYS A 58 4.12 6.92 -3.94
C LYS A 58 4.77 6.93 -2.56
N ALA A 59 3.95 6.92 -1.51
CA ALA A 59 4.44 6.94 -0.14
C ALA A 59 5.24 5.68 0.22
N VAL A 60 4.81 4.50 -0.26
CA VAL A 60 5.52 3.24 -0.04
C VAL A 60 6.89 3.25 -0.74
N VAL A 61 6.97 3.73 -1.99
CA VAL A 61 8.25 3.82 -2.71
C VAL A 61 9.16 4.88 -2.07
N GLU A 62 8.62 6.04 -1.74
CA GLU A 62 9.38 7.10 -1.06
C GLU A 62 9.96 6.63 0.26
N LEU A 63 9.18 5.92 1.08
CA LEU A 63 9.64 5.34 2.33
C LEU A 63 10.82 4.39 2.13
N GLN A 64 10.72 3.49 1.15
CA GLN A 64 11.79 2.55 0.84
C GLN A 64 13.06 3.25 0.35
N ASN A 65 12.91 4.34 -0.41
CA ASN A 65 14.05 5.13 -0.89
C ASN A 65 14.73 5.92 0.24
N ARG A 66 13.94 6.45 1.19
CA ARG A 66 14.48 7.18 2.36
C ARG A 66 15.19 6.29 3.36
N LEU A 67 14.78 5.02 3.45
CA LEU A 67 15.28 4.05 4.42
C LEU A 67 15.97 2.86 3.70
N PRO A 68 17.11 3.08 3.02
CA PRO A 68 17.72 2.09 2.13
C PRO A 68 18.21 0.84 2.86
N ARG A 69 18.52 0.92 4.16
CA ARG A 69 18.98 -0.20 4.98
C ARG A 69 17.85 -0.93 5.69
N ALA A 70 16.62 -0.41 5.67
CA ALA A 70 15.48 -1.07 6.27
C ALA A 70 15.19 -2.42 5.61
N ARG A 71 14.86 -3.41 6.42
CA ARG A 71 14.34 -4.71 5.97
C ARG A 71 12.84 -4.57 5.71
N ILE A 72 12.39 -5.03 4.55
CA ILE A 72 11.00 -4.86 4.13
C ILE A 72 10.31 -6.21 4.04
N VAL A 73 9.13 -6.31 4.63
CA VAL A 73 8.20 -7.44 4.49
C VAL A 73 6.90 -6.94 3.88
N TYR A 74 6.48 -7.58 2.80
CA TYR A 74 5.22 -7.30 2.12
C TYR A 74 4.21 -8.38 2.49
N CYS A 75 3.10 -7.99 3.13
CA CYS A 75 2.02 -8.89 3.53
C CYS A 75 0.77 -8.55 2.74
N SER A 76 0.11 -9.57 2.17
CA SER A 76 -1.17 -9.40 1.49
C SER A 76 -1.91 -10.72 1.40
N ALA A 77 -3.23 -10.68 1.55
CA ALA A 77 -4.09 -11.84 1.32
C ALA A 77 -4.28 -12.13 -0.17
N THR A 78 -4.08 -11.13 -1.04
CA THR A 78 -4.25 -11.27 -2.49
C THR A 78 -2.90 -11.25 -3.19
N SER A 79 -2.71 -12.20 -4.10
CA SER A 79 -1.51 -12.24 -4.93
C SER A 79 -1.49 -11.09 -5.96
N VAL A 80 -0.29 -10.79 -6.45
CA VAL A 80 -0.11 -9.86 -7.55
C VAL A 80 -0.58 -10.50 -8.84
N SER A 81 -1.63 -9.97 -9.44
CA SER A 81 -2.25 -10.52 -10.65
C SER A 81 -1.49 -10.14 -11.94
N GLU A 82 -0.78 -9.02 -11.93
CA GLU A 82 -0.09 -8.52 -13.11
C GLU A 82 1.33 -8.05 -12.76
N PRO A 83 2.33 -8.27 -13.64
CA PRO A 83 3.72 -7.87 -13.41
C PRO A 83 3.89 -6.38 -13.10
N LYS A 84 3.09 -5.52 -13.74
CA LYS A 84 3.14 -4.07 -13.51
C LYS A 84 2.80 -3.68 -12.06
N ASN A 85 2.03 -4.52 -11.36
CA ASN A 85 1.65 -4.28 -9.97
C ASN A 85 2.78 -4.53 -8.97
N LEU A 86 3.91 -5.11 -9.41
CA LEU A 86 5.09 -5.34 -8.58
C LEU A 86 5.95 -4.08 -8.38
N GLY A 87 5.70 -3.00 -9.13
CA GLY A 87 6.58 -1.84 -9.19
C GLY A 87 6.94 -1.19 -7.85
N PHE A 88 6.11 -1.34 -6.83
CA PHE A 88 6.40 -0.84 -5.48
C PHE A 88 7.28 -1.79 -4.65
N MET A 89 7.47 -3.04 -5.08
CA MET A 89 8.19 -4.08 -4.32
C MET A 89 9.69 -4.11 -4.69
N SER A 90 10.36 -2.98 -4.60
CA SER A 90 11.77 -2.83 -5.02
C SER A 90 12.76 -3.71 -4.25
N ARG A 91 12.35 -4.26 -3.10
CA ARG A 91 13.21 -5.08 -2.23
C ARG A 91 13.12 -6.58 -2.49
N LEU A 92 12.32 -7.03 -3.46
CA LEU A 92 12.24 -8.45 -3.83
C LEU A 92 13.44 -8.94 -4.66
N GLY A 93 14.28 -8.05 -5.17
CA GLY A 93 15.44 -8.42 -5.97
C GLY A 93 15.10 -8.90 -7.38
N LEU A 94 13.95 -8.49 -7.93
CA LEU A 94 13.55 -8.82 -9.30
C LEU A 94 14.20 -7.92 -10.35
N TRP A 95 14.61 -6.72 -9.96
CA TRP A 95 15.31 -5.74 -10.79
C TRP A 95 16.25 -4.88 -9.96
N GLY A 96 17.15 -4.17 -10.64
CA GLY A 96 18.15 -3.32 -10.01
C GLY A 96 19.54 -3.93 -10.04
N TYR A 97 20.48 -3.28 -9.39
CA TYR A 97 21.89 -3.68 -9.40
C TYR A 97 22.06 -5.13 -8.89
N GLY A 98 22.85 -5.91 -9.62
CA GLY A 98 23.12 -7.32 -9.28
C GLY A 98 22.04 -8.32 -9.73
N THR A 99 21.00 -7.89 -10.46
CA THR A 99 19.95 -8.74 -11.01
C THR A 99 20.08 -8.88 -12.54
N GLU A 100 19.25 -9.75 -13.14
CA GLU A 100 19.15 -9.89 -14.61
C GLU A 100 18.57 -8.63 -15.29
N HIS A 101 17.96 -7.72 -14.52
CA HIS A 101 17.35 -6.49 -15.00
C HIS A 101 17.98 -5.25 -14.36
N PRO A 102 19.29 -4.97 -14.61
CA PRO A 102 20.03 -3.91 -13.94
C PRO A 102 19.52 -2.50 -14.27
N LEU A 103 18.86 -2.32 -15.42
CA LEU A 103 18.30 -1.04 -15.85
C LEU A 103 16.96 -0.70 -15.14
N GLY A 104 16.48 -1.59 -14.27
CA GLY A 104 15.33 -1.33 -13.42
C GLY A 104 14.02 -1.98 -13.87
N PHE A 105 12.93 -1.49 -13.31
CA PHE A 105 11.60 -2.09 -13.44
C PHE A 105 11.08 -2.16 -14.88
N SER A 106 11.38 -1.16 -15.70
CA SER A 106 10.94 -1.16 -17.11
C SER A 106 11.56 -2.33 -17.88
N GLN A 107 12.86 -2.58 -17.71
CA GLN A 107 13.55 -3.71 -18.32
C GLN A 107 12.95 -5.06 -17.88
N PHE A 108 12.65 -5.19 -16.58
CA PHE A 108 11.97 -6.36 -16.04
C PHE A 108 10.61 -6.59 -16.72
N LEU A 109 9.77 -5.54 -16.81
CA LEU A 109 8.47 -5.64 -17.46
C LEU A 109 8.57 -6.06 -18.93
N ASP A 110 9.53 -5.50 -19.68
CA ASP A 110 9.73 -5.84 -21.09
C ASP A 110 10.26 -7.27 -21.24
N GLY A 111 11.07 -7.74 -20.30
CA GLY A 111 11.50 -9.14 -20.23
C GLY A 111 10.31 -10.08 -20.06
N ILE A 112 9.45 -9.82 -19.07
CA ILE A 112 8.25 -10.61 -18.82
C ILE A 112 7.29 -10.62 -20.01
N LYS A 113 7.05 -9.45 -20.63
CA LYS A 113 6.17 -9.34 -21.82
C LYS A 113 6.66 -10.18 -22.99
N ARG A 114 7.98 -10.24 -23.22
CA ARG A 114 8.56 -11.05 -24.29
C ARG A 114 8.47 -12.55 -24.02
N LEU A 115 8.62 -12.98 -22.78
CA LEU A 115 8.63 -14.39 -22.39
C LEU A 115 7.24 -14.94 -22.04
N GLY A 116 6.24 -14.06 -21.89
CA GLY A 116 4.85 -14.43 -21.62
C GLY A 116 4.58 -14.87 -20.17
N THR A 117 3.41 -15.49 -19.96
CA THR A 117 2.93 -15.89 -18.62
C THR A 117 3.85 -16.91 -17.92
N GLY A 118 4.48 -17.80 -18.68
CA GLY A 118 5.42 -18.79 -18.14
C GLY A 118 6.62 -18.16 -17.42
N ALA A 119 7.04 -16.97 -17.83
CA ALA A 119 8.12 -16.25 -17.14
C ALA A 119 7.73 -15.84 -15.72
N MET A 120 6.48 -15.43 -15.52
CA MET A 120 5.99 -15.08 -14.17
C MET A 120 5.97 -16.28 -13.24
N GLU A 121 5.60 -17.46 -13.76
CA GLU A 121 5.61 -18.71 -12.97
C GLU A 121 7.04 -19.08 -12.59
N LEU A 122 7.99 -19.00 -13.52
CA LEU A 122 9.40 -19.28 -13.25
C LEU A 122 9.98 -18.31 -12.21
N HIS A 123 9.70 -17.01 -12.31
CA HIS A 123 10.12 -16.04 -11.31
C HIS A 123 9.48 -16.31 -9.94
N ALA A 124 8.19 -16.66 -9.89
CA ALA A 124 7.52 -17.01 -8.65
C ALA A 124 8.12 -18.28 -8.01
N MET A 125 8.44 -19.30 -8.80
CA MET A 125 9.11 -20.52 -8.33
C MET A 125 10.52 -20.20 -7.81
N HIS A 126 11.28 -19.37 -8.52
CA HIS A 126 12.61 -18.93 -8.11
C HIS A 126 12.57 -18.17 -6.78
N LEU A 127 11.67 -17.19 -6.64
CA LEU A 127 11.50 -16.45 -5.39
C LEU A 127 11.09 -17.33 -4.22
N LYS A 128 10.25 -18.36 -4.47
CA LYS A 128 9.89 -19.36 -3.45
C LYS A 128 11.09 -20.22 -3.06
N SER A 129 11.88 -20.67 -4.03
CA SER A 129 13.07 -21.51 -3.75
C SER A 129 14.13 -20.76 -2.95
N MET A 130 14.26 -19.45 -3.15
CA MET A 130 15.15 -18.58 -2.36
C MET A 130 14.55 -18.17 -1.00
N GLY A 131 13.31 -18.53 -0.70
CA GLY A 131 12.63 -18.09 0.52
C GLY A 131 12.22 -16.61 0.53
N ALA A 132 12.30 -15.91 -0.62
CA ALA A 132 11.91 -14.50 -0.74
C ALA A 132 10.38 -14.32 -0.74
N ILE A 133 9.63 -15.34 -1.14
CA ILE A 133 8.17 -15.38 -1.08
C ILE A 133 7.72 -16.62 -0.31
N CYS A 134 6.84 -16.39 0.67
CA CYS A 134 6.05 -17.43 1.34
C CYS A 134 4.59 -17.26 0.95
N ALA A 135 4.03 -18.24 0.25
CA ALA A 135 2.61 -18.26 -0.10
C ALA A 135 1.98 -19.52 0.46
N ARG A 136 0.84 -19.36 1.14
CA ARG A 136 0.07 -20.45 1.70
C ARG A 136 -1.39 -20.33 1.25
N THR A 137 -1.91 -21.41 0.68
CA THR A 137 -3.35 -21.55 0.43
C THR A 137 -4.01 -22.12 1.68
N LEU A 138 -5.14 -21.56 2.06
CA LEU A 138 -5.99 -22.14 3.11
C LEU A 138 -6.73 -23.35 2.50
N SER A 139 -6.73 -24.47 3.22
CA SER A 139 -7.60 -25.60 2.91
C SER A 139 -8.90 -25.43 3.70
N TYR A 140 -10.01 -25.60 3.02
CA TYR A 140 -11.36 -25.55 3.61
C TYR A 140 -11.99 -26.94 3.72
N GLU A 141 -11.21 -28.03 3.55
CA GLU A 141 -11.71 -29.41 3.54
C GLU A 141 -12.43 -29.83 4.83
N ALA A 142 -12.07 -29.22 5.97
CA ALA A 142 -12.69 -29.49 7.27
C ALA A 142 -13.59 -28.34 7.76
N CYS A 143 -13.98 -27.40 6.87
CA CYS A 143 -14.82 -26.27 7.23
C CYS A 143 -16.24 -26.48 6.72
N GLU A 144 -17.22 -26.32 7.61
CA GLU A 144 -18.62 -26.18 7.23
C GLU A 144 -18.96 -24.69 7.14
N PHE A 145 -19.62 -24.30 6.05
CA PHE A 145 -20.09 -22.93 5.85
C PHE A 145 -21.59 -22.91 6.05
N ALA A 146 -22.06 -22.15 7.03
CA ALA A 146 -23.46 -21.89 7.25
C ALA A 146 -23.73 -20.40 7.10
N LEU A 147 -24.68 -20.03 6.23
CA LEU A 147 -25.20 -18.67 6.18
C LEU A 147 -26.31 -18.59 7.22
N ILE A 148 -26.10 -17.80 8.25
CA ILE A 148 -27.13 -17.50 9.24
C ILE A 148 -27.77 -16.16 8.82
N GLU A 149 -28.99 -16.24 8.31
CA GLU A 149 -29.80 -15.05 8.07
C GLU A 149 -30.55 -14.72 9.36
N ASP A 150 -30.11 -13.66 10.01
CA ASP A 150 -30.83 -13.10 11.15
C ASP A 150 -31.75 -11.98 10.65
N VAL A 151 -33.04 -12.14 10.89
CA VAL A 151 -34.02 -11.09 10.61
C VAL A 151 -33.91 -10.11 11.77
N SER A 152 -33.16 -9.03 11.55
CA SER A 152 -33.02 -7.98 12.57
C SER A 152 -34.39 -7.39 12.91
N ASP A 153 -34.68 -7.29 14.21
CA ASP A 153 -35.85 -6.66 14.76
C ASP A 153 -35.95 -5.18 14.34
N ASP A 154 -37.16 -4.66 14.17
CA ASP A 154 -37.43 -3.25 13.81
C ASP A 154 -36.75 -2.27 14.76
N SER A 155 -36.55 -2.65 16.02
CA SER A 155 -35.80 -1.86 17.02
C SER A 155 -34.34 -1.67 16.61
N VAL A 156 -33.68 -2.71 16.08
CA VAL A 156 -32.27 -2.67 15.63
C VAL A 156 -32.16 -1.81 14.37
N HIS A 157 -33.10 -1.96 13.42
CA HIS A 157 -33.15 -1.11 12.24
C HIS A 157 -33.29 0.37 12.59
N LYS A 158 -34.14 0.69 13.58
CA LYS A 158 -34.32 2.06 14.05
C LYS A 158 -33.02 2.62 14.65
N ILE A 159 -32.38 1.89 15.55
CA ILE A 159 -31.09 2.30 16.15
C ILE A 159 -30.02 2.52 15.07
N TYR A 160 -29.92 1.62 14.09
CA TYR A 160 -28.99 1.75 12.99
C TYR A 160 -29.26 3.01 12.17
N ASN A 161 -30.52 3.26 11.79
CA ASN A 161 -30.91 4.43 11.02
C ASN A 161 -30.67 5.74 11.78
N ASP A 162 -30.95 5.76 13.08
CA ASP A 162 -30.70 6.92 13.95
C ASP A 162 -29.19 7.21 14.04
N ALA A 163 -28.36 6.17 14.20
CA ALA A 163 -26.90 6.29 14.21
C ALA A 163 -26.37 6.78 12.84
N ALA A 164 -26.86 6.25 11.72
CA ALA A 164 -26.49 6.67 10.38
C ALA A 164 -26.85 8.14 10.11
N ASN A 165 -28.03 8.57 10.56
CA ASN A 165 -28.48 9.96 10.45
C ASN A 165 -27.62 10.91 11.31
N LEU A 166 -27.27 10.50 12.54
CA LEU A 166 -26.34 11.27 13.38
C LEU A 166 -24.99 11.41 12.72
N TRP A 167 -24.44 10.31 12.20
CA TRP A 167 -23.13 10.31 11.51
C TRP A 167 -23.14 11.23 10.28
N SER A 168 -24.20 11.18 9.47
CA SER A 168 -24.37 12.07 8.31
C SER A 168 -24.36 13.55 8.71
N LYS A 169 -25.07 13.90 9.81
CA LYS A 169 -25.08 15.28 10.34
C LYS A 169 -23.70 15.70 10.83
N CYS A 170 -22.96 14.84 11.50
CA CYS A 170 -21.60 15.12 11.96
C CYS A 170 -20.64 15.36 10.78
N LEU A 171 -20.77 14.56 9.69
CA LEU A 171 -19.99 14.75 8.47
C LEU A 171 -20.26 16.09 7.81
N VAL A 172 -21.55 16.46 7.67
CA VAL A 172 -21.93 17.76 7.09
C VAL A 172 -21.40 18.91 7.96
N ALA A 173 -21.56 18.84 9.29
CA ALA A 173 -21.06 19.87 10.20
C ALA A 173 -19.54 20.00 10.14
N SER A 174 -18.80 18.90 10.10
CA SER A 174 -17.34 18.93 9.99
C SER A 174 -16.87 19.52 8.66
N THR A 175 -17.55 19.21 7.56
CA THR A 175 -17.26 19.78 6.24
C THR A 175 -17.50 21.29 6.21
N LEU A 176 -18.61 21.75 6.80
CA LEU A 176 -18.92 23.18 6.95
C LEU A 176 -17.86 23.89 7.80
N CYS A 177 -17.43 23.30 8.91
CA CYS A 177 -16.39 23.89 9.74
C CYS A 177 -15.06 24.05 8.98
N ILE A 178 -14.68 23.05 8.18
CA ILE A 178 -13.44 23.09 7.39
C ILE A 178 -13.48 24.22 6.33
N HIS A 179 -14.65 24.48 5.75
CA HIS A 179 -14.79 25.50 4.71
C HIS A 179 -15.04 26.90 5.26
N ILE A 180 -15.74 27.03 6.38
CA ILE A 180 -16.10 28.36 6.97
C ILE A 180 -14.97 28.91 7.82
N PHE A 181 -14.21 28.08 8.53
CA PHE A 181 -13.14 28.54 9.42
C PHE A 181 -12.03 29.33 8.72
N PRO A 182 -11.53 28.92 7.54
CA PRO A 182 -10.57 29.73 6.79
C PRO A 182 -11.12 31.06 6.29
N LEU A 183 -12.42 31.12 5.94
CA LEU A 183 -13.09 32.31 5.50
C LEU A 183 -13.25 33.34 6.65
N LEU A 184 -13.57 32.86 7.86
CA LEU A 184 -13.62 33.73 9.05
C LEU A 184 -12.25 34.29 9.42
N LEU A 185 -11.18 33.49 9.34
CA LEU A 185 -9.81 33.93 9.58
C LEU A 185 -9.35 35.01 8.56
N SER A 186 -9.79 34.89 7.31
CA SER A 186 -9.47 35.92 6.28
C SER A 186 -10.19 37.23 6.48
N LEU A 187 -11.36 37.25 7.15
CA LEU A 187 -12.13 38.44 7.44
C LEU A 187 -11.67 39.18 8.72
N THR A 188 -10.96 38.51 9.62
CA THR A 188 -10.40 39.11 10.84
C THR A 188 -8.99 39.67 10.66
N SER A 189 -8.41 39.52 9.45
CA SER A 189 -7.08 40.06 9.08
C SER A 189 -7.13 41.35 8.24
N LEU A 190 -8.29 41.98 8.12
CA LEU A 190 -8.52 43.33 7.59
C LEU A 190 -8.81 44.30 8.75
#